data_62400d06aa9c8dc03396d35ec331d23d
#
_entry.id   62400d06aa9c8dc03396d35ec331d23d
#
_cell.length_a   1.000
_cell.length_b   1.000
_cell.length_c   1.000
_cell.angle_alpha   90.00
_cell.angle_beta   90.00
_cell.angle_gamma   90.00
#
_symmetry.space_group_name_H-M   'P 1'
#
loop_
_entity.id
_entity.type
_entity.pdbx_description
1 polymer ?
#
loop_
_entity_poly.entity_id
_entity_poly.type
_entity_poly.pdbx_seq_one_letter_code
_entity_poly.pdbx_strand_id
1 'polypeptide(L)'
;NYLDISKPMISYHRHNEDTKTETLINLLKDGKNIGLITDAGTPGISDPGEEVVKQAIKENIEIIPIPGACALINALIASGLNTKEFAFYGFLPLDKKLRNEKMEDIQKQNKTIIFYEAPHRLEKTLAELLDRFGNIEIVIAKELTKIHESFIRGRIEDILPTLKDVKGEYIILFEMHSKTEKQIEVETLNQMTLEEQYKYYENQGMNKKDIIKRIAKNNKVPKDEIYKKFI
;
A
#
# COMPACT_ATOMS: atom_id res chain seq x y z
N ASN A 1 -15.62 27.28 19.95
CA ASN A 1 -15.30 28.43 20.76
C ASN A 1 -14.02 29.14 20.31
N TYR A 2 -12.98 28.44 19.79
CA TYR A 2 -11.78 29.09 19.26
C TYR A 2 -12.06 29.93 18.01
N LEU A 3 -12.98 29.48 17.15
CA LEU A 3 -13.37 30.18 15.92
C LEU A 3 -14.63 31.02 16.08
N ASP A 4 -15.22 31.10 17.27
CA ASP A 4 -16.47 31.77 17.56
C ASP A 4 -17.63 31.38 16.61
N ILE A 5 -17.65 30.12 16.20
CA ILE A 5 -18.65 29.54 15.31
C ILE A 5 -19.69 28.79 16.14
N SER A 6 -20.96 29.18 16.01
CA SER A 6 -22.10 28.50 16.61
C SER A 6 -23.04 28.04 15.49
N LYS A 7 -22.96 26.78 15.11
CA LYS A 7 -23.82 26.15 14.09
C LYS A 7 -24.35 24.82 14.61
N PRO A 8 -25.53 24.38 14.14
CA PRO A 8 -26.01 23.04 14.42
C PRO A 8 -25.00 21.98 13.98
N MET A 9 -24.74 21.04 14.86
CA MET A 9 -23.82 19.93 14.61
C MET A 9 -24.62 18.62 14.51
N ILE A 10 -24.31 17.81 13.49
CA ILE A 10 -24.89 16.47 13.30
C ILE A 10 -23.74 15.48 13.35
N SER A 11 -23.83 14.55 14.29
CA SER A 11 -22.86 13.44 14.35
C SER A 11 -23.03 12.52 13.14
N TYR A 12 -21.93 12.30 12.39
CA TYR A 12 -21.88 11.48 11.21
C TYR A 12 -20.66 10.54 11.30
N HIS A 13 -20.90 9.22 11.37
CA HIS A 13 -19.88 8.21 11.55
C HIS A 13 -20.30 6.89 10.89
N ARG A 14 -19.37 5.97 10.65
CA ARG A 14 -19.60 4.71 9.91
C ARG A 14 -20.82 3.90 10.35
N HIS A 15 -21.19 3.96 11.65
CA HIS A 15 -22.35 3.21 12.16
C HIS A 15 -23.69 3.90 11.93
N ASN A 16 -23.72 5.14 11.48
CA ASN A 16 -24.94 5.90 11.22
C ASN A 16 -25.01 6.53 9.84
N GLU A 17 -24.03 6.25 8.96
CA GLU A 17 -23.97 6.80 7.60
C GLU A 17 -25.29 6.55 6.85
N ASP A 18 -25.80 5.34 6.84
CA ASP A 18 -27.02 4.97 6.10
C ASP A 18 -28.22 5.82 6.51
N THR A 19 -28.45 5.97 7.82
CA THR A 19 -29.61 6.71 8.35
C THR A 19 -29.43 8.23 8.31
N LYS A 20 -28.21 8.71 8.50
CA LYS A 20 -27.91 10.14 8.52
C LYS A 20 -27.75 10.72 7.12
N THR A 21 -27.29 9.94 6.15
CA THR A 21 -27.15 10.39 4.76
C THR A 21 -28.48 10.91 4.23
N GLU A 22 -29.59 10.20 4.42
CA GLU A 22 -30.92 10.65 4.00
C GLU A 22 -31.29 12.00 4.64
N THR A 23 -31.06 12.14 5.95
CA THR A 23 -31.32 13.39 6.68
C THR A 23 -30.49 14.54 6.09
N LEU A 24 -29.21 14.34 5.81
CA LEU A 24 -28.33 15.36 5.24
C LEU A 24 -28.75 15.75 3.82
N ILE A 25 -29.12 14.77 2.99
CA ILE A 25 -29.61 15.03 1.63
C ILE A 25 -30.90 15.85 1.65
N ASN A 26 -31.82 15.56 2.55
CA ASN A 26 -33.07 16.37 2.67
C ASN A 26 -32.75 17.80 3.07
N LEU A 27 -31.85 18.02 4.02
CA LEU A 27 -31.44 19.40 4.40
C LEU A 27 -30.78 20.13 3.21
N LEU A 28 -29.95 19.44 2.39
CA LEU A 28 -29.34 20.03 1.19
C LEU A 28 -30.43 20.41 0.16
N LYS A 29 -31.40 19.54 -0.06
CA LYS A 29 -32.57 19.83 -0.94
C LYS A 29 -33.40 21.01 -0.46
N ASP A 30 -33.47 21.22 0.85
CA ASP A 30 -34.12 22.39 1.45
C ASP A 30 -33.27 23.69 1.36
N GLY A 31 -32.16 23.63 0.59
CA GLY A 31 -31.30 24.81 0.34
C GLY A 31 -30.30 25.10 1.46
N LYS A 32 -30.06 24.16 2.38
CA LYS A 32 -29.03 24.33 3.42
C LYS A 32 -27.64 24.00 2.86
N ASN A 33 -26.64 24.72 3.36
CA ASN A 33 -25.22 24.37 3.12
C ASN A 33 -24.72 23.52 4.28
N ILE A 34 -24.03 22.45 4.00
CA ILE A 34 -23.48 21.52 4.97
C ILE A 34 -21.96 21.42 4.79
N GLY A 35 -21.21 21.63 5.88
CA GLY A 35 -19.77 21.34 5.93
C GLY A 35 -19.53 20.00 6.59
N LEU A 36 -18.87 19.07 5.86
CA LEU A 36 -18.38 17.82 6.44
C LEU A 36 -16.98 18.06 7.00
N ILE A 37 -16.80 17.73 8.27
CA ILE A 37 -15.52 17.88 8.99
C ILE A 37 -15.19 16.59 9.73
N THR A 38 -13.91 16.36 10.00
CA THR A 38 -13.42 15.26 10.85
C THR A 38 -12.59 15.81 12.00
N ASP A 39 -12.18 14.95 12.93
CA ASP A 39 -11.33 15.32 14.05
C ASP A 39 -9.94 15.79 13.59
N ALA A 40 -9.43 15.21 12.48
CA ALA A 40 -8.13 15.58 11.89
C ALA A 40 -8.10 15.29 10.39
N GLY A 41 -7.60 16.25 9.62
CA GLY A 41 -7.35 16.11 8.19
C GLY A 41 -8.60 16.21 7.31
N THR A 42 -8.49 15.65 6.10
CA THR A 42 -9.51 15.69 5.06
C THR A 42 -10.51 14.55 5.25
N PRO A 43 -11.83 14.83 5.36
CA PRO A 43 -12.86 13.79 5.46
C PRO A 43 -12.95 12.93 4.20
N GLY A 44 -13.56 11.73 4.34
CA GLY A 44 -13.80 10.82 3.21
C GLY A 44 -12.61 9.90 2.85
N ILE A 45 -11.42 10.12 3.42
CA ILE A 45 -10.26 9.22 3.23
C ILE A 45 -10.02 8.46 4.53
N SER A 46 -10.47 7.22 4.60
CA SER A 46 -10.53 6.38 5.82
C SER A 46 -11.46 6.89 6.92
N ASP A 47 -12.12 7.98 6.68
CA ASP A 47 -13.15 8.62 7.49
C ASP A 47 -14.52 8.55 6.80
N PRO A 48 -15.63 8.75 7.52
CA PRO A 48 -16.96 8.84 6.93
C PRO A 48 -17.06 9.98 5.91
N GLY A 49 -17.91 9.80 4.89
CA GLY A 49 -18.17 10.86 3.89
C GLY A 49 -18.45 10.35 2.48
N GLU A 50 -17.96 9.19 2.12
CA GLU A 50 -18.13 8.64 0.78
C GLU A 50 -19.62 8.51 0.42
N GLU A 51 -20.44 7.99 1.31
CA GLU A 51 -21.84 7.71 1.02
C GLU A 51 -22.66 8.99 0.85
N VAL A 52 -22.48 9.99 1.72
CA VAL A 52 -23.20 11.27 1.58
C VAL A 52 -22.79 12.02 0.31
N VAL A 53 -21.49 12.00 -0.05
CA VAL A 53 -21.00 12.60 -1.30
C VAL A 53 -21.62 11.91 -2.51
N LYS A 54 -21.58 10.57 -2.52
CA LYS A 54 -22.17 9.76 -3.60
C LYS A 54 -23.66 10.00 -3.78
N GLN A 55 -24.40 10.11 -2.69
CA GLN A 55 -25.83 10.38 -2.75
C GLN A 55 -26.12 11.84 -3.17
N ALA A 56 -25.34 12.81 -2.71
CA ALA A 56 -25.47 14.21 -3.13
C ALA A 56 -25.23 14.37 -4.65
N ILE A 57 -24.25 13.68 -5.21
CA ILE A 57 -24.00 13.66 -6.65
C ILE A 57 -25.21 13.10 -7.42
N LYS A 58 -25.81 12.01 -6.97
CA LYS A 58 -27.02 11.44 -7.59
C LYS A 58 -28.20 12.41 -7.61
N GLU A 59 -28.28 13.27 -6.61
CA GLU A 59 -29.33 14.28 -6.47
C GLU A 59 -28.97 15.63 -7.14
N ASN A 60 -27.87 15.67 -7.91
CA ASN A 60 -27.35 16.88 -8.59
C ASN A 60 -27.03 18.02 -7.60
N ILE A 61 -26.63 17.70 -6.39
CA ILE A 61 -26.19 18.68 -5.40
C ILE A 61 -24.70 18.96 -5.60
N GLU A 62 -24.33 20.22 -5.64
CA GLU A 62 -22.95 20.65 -5.81
C GLU A 62 -22.07 20.23 -4.64
N ILE A 63 -20.89 19.66 -4.95
CA ILE A 63 -19.87 19.29 -3.97
C ILE A 63 -18.66 20.20 -4.16
N ILE A 64 -18.27 20.88 -3.09
CA ILE A 64 -17.11 21.78 -3.09
C ILE A 64 -16.01 21.16 -2.23
N PRO A 65 -14.93 20.61 -2.82
CA PRO A 65 -13.80 20.11 -2.05
C PRO A 65 -12.98 21.27 -1.48
N ILE A 66 -12.75 21.22 -0.18
CA ILE A 66 -11.88 22.19 0.49
C ILE A 66 -10.48 21.55 0.64
N PRO A 67 -9.42 22.12 0.04
CA PRO A 67 -8.07 21.62 0.22
C PRO A 67 -7.67 21.56 1.69
N GLY A 68 -7.13 20.42 2.11
CA GLY A 68 -6.76 20.20 3.51
C GLY A 68 -5.64 19.18 3.67
N ALA A 69 -5.18 19.02 4.90
CA ALA A 69 -4.15 18.06 5.24
C ALA A 69 -4.64 16.62 4.99
N CYS A 70 -3.79 15.79 4.40
CA CYS A 70 -4.06 14.38 4.20
C CYS A 70 -2.82 13.58 4.63
N ALA A 71 -2.97 12.74 5.64
CA ALA A 71 -1.85 12.04 6.26
C ALA A 71 -1.09 11.15 5.27
N LEU A 72 -1.79 10.43 4.38
CA LEU A 72 -1.14 9.59 3.36
C LEU A 72 -0.25 10.39 2.40
N ILE A 73 -0.69 11.58 1.98
CA ILE A 73 0.06 12.45 1.07
C ILE A 73 1.29 13.03 1.78
N ASN A 74 1.11 13.51 3.02
CA ASN A 74 2.22 14.03 3.81
C ASN A 74 3.28 12.94 4.11
N ALA A 75 2.85 11.71 4.40
CA ALA A 75 3.76 10.57 4.55
C ALA A 75 4.50 10.30 3.24
N LEU A 76 3.81 10.26 2.11
CA LEU A 76 4.39 9.94 0.81
C LEU A 76 5.44 10.95 0.38
N ILE A 77 5.15 12.26 0.43
CA ILE A 77 6.09 13.31 -0.01
C ILE A 77 7.34 13.40 0.86
N ALA A 78 7.24 12.96 2.14
CA ALA A 78 8.36 12.93 3.07
C ALA A 78 9.05 11.55 3.15
N SER A 79 8.55 10.53 2.44
CA SER A 79 9.07 9.16 2.51
C SER A 79 10.42 8.97 1.81
N GLY A 80 10.64 9.67 0.71
CA GLY A 80 11.75 9.43 -0.23
C GLY A 80 11.45 8.34 -1.27
N LEU A 81 10.25 7.76 -1.27
CA LEU A 81 9.81 6.76 -2.25
C LEU A 81 9.23 7.41 -3.51
N ASN A 82 8.96 6.62 -4.54
CA ASN A 82 8.37 7.09 -5.79
C ASN A 82 6.95 7.66 -5.54
N THR A 83 6.76 8.93 -5.89
CA THR A 83 5.49 9.66 -5.70
C THR A 83 4.62 9.71 -6.95
N LYS A 84 5.11 9.24 -8.11
CA LYS A 84 4.38 9.32 -9.39
C LYS A 84 3.22 8.35 -9.45
N GLU A 85 3.46 7.13 -8.95
CA GLU A 85 2.45 6.08 -8.91
C GLU A 85 2.43 5.44 -7.53
N PHE A 86 1.27 5.41 -6.90
CA PHE A 86 1.07 4.80 -5.59
C PHE A 86 -0.31 4.19 -5.47
N ALA A 87 -0.46 3.26 -4.55
CA ALA A 87 -1.74 2.68 -4.17
C ALA A 87 -1.95 2.81 -2.65
N PHE A 88 -3.12 3.34 -2.29
CA PHE A 88 -3.53 3.46 -0.89
C PHE A 88 -4.57 2.40 -0.55
N TYR A 89 -4.33 1.66 0.52
CA TYR A 89 -5.17 0.52 0.95
C TYR A 89 -5.98 0.80 2.23
N GLY A 90 -5.92 2.04 2.77
CA GLY A 90 -6.55 2.32 4.06
C GLY A 90 -5.97 1.47 5.18
N PHE A 91 -6.81 0.96 6.06
CA PHE A 91 -6.42 -0.08 7.03
C PHE A 91 -6.61 -1.48 6.43
N LEU A 92 -5.58 -2.32 6.55
CA LEU A 92 -5.71 -3.70 6.11
C LEU A 92 -6.78 -4.46 6.91
N PRO A 93 -7.60 -5.31 6.25
CA PRO A 93 -8.68 -6.04 6.89
C PRO A 93 -8.23 -6.86 8.11
N LEU A 94 -9.12 -7.01 9.09
CA LEU A 94 -8.92 -7.90 10.22
C LEU A 94 -9.26 -9.36 9.86
N ASP A 95 -10.25 -9.55 9.00
CA ASP A 95 -10.61 -10.87 8.47
C ASP A 95 -9.42 -11.47 7.69
N LYS A 96 -9.07 -12.70 8.04
CA LYS A 96 -7.88 -13.37 7.49
C LYS A 96 -7.97 -13.59 5.98
N LYS A 97 -9.16 -13.91 5.46
CA LYS A 97 -9.35 -14.18 4.03
C LYS A 97 -9.20 -12.87 3.22
N LEU A 98 -9.96 -11.84 3.63
CA LEU A 98 -9.89 -10.52 2.98
C LEU A 98 -8.50 -9.89 3.07
N ARG A 99 -7.80 -10.10 4.20
CA ARG A 99 -6.42 -9.65 4.38
C ARG A 99 -5.46 -10.35 3.42
N ASN A 100 -5.59 -11.66 3.26
CA ASN A 100 -4.81 -12.43 2.30
C ASN A 100 -5.05 -11.96 0.86
N GLU A 101 -6.30 -11.76 0.46
CA GLU A 101 -6.66 -11.23 -0.86
C GLU A 101 -6.01 -9.86 -1.10
N LYS A 102 -6.01 -8.98 -0.10
CA LYS A 102 -5.33 -7.67 -0.19
C LYS A 102 -3.82 -7.78 -0.30
N MET A 103 -3.19 -8.69 0.46
CA MET A 103 -1.75 -8.93 0.35
C MET A 103 -1.34 -9.51 -1.00
N GLU A 104 -2.15 -10.40 -1.58
CA GLU A 104 -1.95 -10.91 -2.94
C GLU A 104 -2.09 -9.80 -4.00
N ASP A 105 -3.05 -8.88 -3.82
CA ASP A 105 -3.19 -7.72 -4.69
C ASP A 105 -1.97 -6.80 -4.58
N ILE A 106 -1.50 -6.51 -3.37
CA ILE A 106 -0.29 -5.72 -3.12
C ILE A 106 0.92 -6.34 -3.81
N GLN A 107 1.09 -7.66 -3.75
CA GLN A 107 2.22 -8.38 -4.35
C GLN A 107 2.30 -8.22 -5.89
N LYS A 108 1.16 -7.99 -6.54
CA LYS A 108 1.07 -7.79 -8.00
C LYS A 108 1.36 -6.35 -8.43
N GLN A 109 1.47 -5.42 -7.48
CA GLN A 109 1.69 -4.02 -7.78
C GLN A 109 3.15 -3.75 -8.23
N ASN A 110 3.33 -2.64 -8.95
CA ASN A 110 4.65 -2.10 -9.32
C ASN A 110 4.67 -0.60 -9.05
N LYS A 111 4.48 -0.23 -7.77
CA LYS A 111 4.33 1.15 -7.32
C LYS A 111 4.53 1.27 -5.82
N THR A 112 4.52 2.48 -5.31
CA THR A 112 4.52 2.74 -3.86
C THR A 112 3.20 2.31 -3.23
N ILE A 113 3.29 1.48 -2.21
CA ILE A 113 2.17 0.99 -1.41
C ILE A 113 2.08 1.81 -0.13
N ILE A 114 0.87 2.21 0.22
CA ILE A 114 0.61 3.01 1.42
C ILE A 114 -0.59 2.41 2.15
N PHE A 115 -0.48 2.22 3.46
CA PHE A 115 -1.64 1.89 4.30
C PHE A 115 -1.48 2.42 5.72
N TYR A 116 -2.59 2.64 6.38
CA TYR A 116 -2.65 3.00 7.79
C TYR A 116 -2.55 1.77 8.67
N GLU A 117 -1.93 1.90 9.84
CA GLU A 117 -1.86 0.81 10.78
C GLU A 117 -2.05 1.28 12.23
N ALA A 118 -2.79 0.49 12.98
CA ALA A 118 -3.00 0.73 14.40
C ALA A 118 -1.76 0.29 15.21
N PRO A 119 -1.44 0.99 16.31
CA PRO A 119 -0.23 0.71 17.08
C PRO A 119 -0.13 -0.75 17.56
N HIS A 120 -1.22 -1.30 18.06
CA HIS A 120 -1.28 -2.69 18.56
C HIS A 120 -1.15 -3.76 17.46
N ARG A 121 -1.18 -3.38 16.18
CA ARG A 121 -1.05 -4.29 15.03
C ARG A 121 0.29 -4.12 14.31
N LEU A 122 1.02 -3.02 14.54
CA LEU A 122 2.18 -2.64 13.76
C LEU A 122 3.22 -3.77 13.68
N GLU A 123 3.63 -4.31 14.83
CA GLU A 123 4.63 -5.39 14.88
C GLU A 123 4.18 -6.63 14.10
N LYS A 124 2.93 -7.07 14.32
CA LYS A 124 2.36 -8.22 13.61
C LYS A 124 2.29 -7.99 12.09
N THR A 125 1.94 -6.77 11.69
CA THR A 125 1.84 -6.42 10.27
C THR A 125 3.23 -6.38 9.62
N LEU A 126 4.26 -5.86 10.30
CA LEU A 126 5.63 -5.89 9.79
C LEU A 126 6.18 -7.32 9.69
N ALA A 127 5.89 -8.18 10.67
CA ALA A 127 6.26 -9.59 10.60
C ALA A 127 5.58 -10.31 9.41
N GLU A 128 4.31 -10.01 9.14
CA GLU A 128 3.61 -10.54 7.97
C GLU A 128 4.19 -10.02 6.64
N LEU A 129 4.58 -8.75 6.56
CA LEU A 129 5.25 -8.21 5.38
C LEU A 129 6.61 -8.88 5.14
N LEU A 130 7.37 -9.11 6.22
CA LEU A 130 8.65 -9.82 6.15
C LEU A 130 8.48 -11.24 5.62
N ASP A 131 7.50 -11.97 6.14
CA ASP A 131 7.21 -13.36 5.72
C ASP A 131 6.81 -13.43 4.23
N ARG A 132 5.96 -12.51 3.77
CA ARG A 132 5.39 -12.53 2.41
C ARG A 132 6.28 -11.91 1.35
N PHE A 133 6.93 -10.80 1.66
CA PHE A 133 7.66 -9.98 0.69
C PHE A 133 9.17 -10.00 0.92
N GLY A 134 9.61 -10.66 1.99
CA GLY A 134 11.01 -10.68 2.39
C GLY A 134 11.44 -9.40 3.12
N ASN A 135 12.73 -9.27 3.34
CA ASN A 135 13.31 -8.14 4.07
C ASN A 135 13.40 -6.89 3.17
N ILE A 136 12.26 -6.31 2.84
CA ILE A 136 12.14 -5.11 2.01
C ILE A 136 12.45 -3.83 2.82
N GLU A 137 12.81 -2.77 2.12
CA GLU A 137 12.90 -1.42 2.68
C GLU A 137 11.52 -0.82 2.85
N ILE A 138 11.25 -0.25 4.04
CA ILE A 138 9.99 0.39 4.38
C ILE A 138 10.22 1.76 5.00
N VAL A 139 9.19 2.57 4.94
CA VAL A 139 9.08 3.83 5.67
C VAL A 139 7.87 3.75 6.58
N ILE A 140 8.05 4.10 7.82
CA ILE A 140 6.97 4.22 8.81
C ILE A 140 6.88 5.68 9.21
N ALA A 141 5.79 6.36 8.88
CA ALA A 141 5.47 7.67 9.40
C ALA A 141 4.61 7.52 10.66
N LYS A 142 5.01 8.18 11.73
CA LYS A 142 4.35 8.12 13.05
C LYS A 142 3.86 9.48 13.45
N GLU A 143 2.62 9.57 13.96
CA GLU A 143 2.07 10.75 14.62
C GLU A 143 2.23 12.04 13.80
N LEU A 144 1.98 11.99 12.48
CA LEU A 144 2.11 13.15 11.60
C LEU A 144 1.32 14.35 12.15
N THR A 145 1.92 15.52 12.07
CA THR A 145 1.42 16.80 12.58
C THR A 145 1.32 16.93 14.10
N LYS A 146 1.75 15.91 14.86
CA LYS A 146 1.75 15.91 16.33
C LYS A 146 3.15 16.11 16.90
N ILE A 147 3.25 16.34 18.20
CA ILE A 147 4.53 16.61 18.91
C ILE A 147 5.56 15.49 18.73
N HIS A 148 5.10 14.25 18.57
CA HIS A 148 5.96 13.07 18.43
C HIS A 148 6.04 12.57 16.99
N GLU A 149 5.85 13.47 16.02
CA GLU A 149 6.03 13.14 14.61
C GLU A 149 7.44 12.58 14.35
N SER A 150 7.49 11.46 13.67
CA SER A 150 8.76 10.86 13.28
C SER A 150 8.63 9.95 12.07
N PHE A 151 9.76 9.75 11.39
CA PHE A 151 9.89 8.81 10.28
C PHE A 151 10.97 7.79 10.60
N ILE A 152 10.61 6.50 10.52
CA ILE A 152 11.54 5.39 10.64
C ILE A 152 11.73 4.82 9.23
N ARG A 153 12.99 4.66 8.80
CA ARG A 153 13.34 4.16 7.47
C ARG A 153 14.35 3.05 7.60
N GLY A 154 14.20 2.00 6.81
CA GLY A 154 15.15 0.88 6.80
C GLY A 154 14.48 -0.42 6.42
N ARG A 155 15.21 -1.52 6.57
CA ARG A 155 14.71 -2.86 6.33
C ARG A 155 13.84 -3.35 7.49
N ILE A 156 12.87 -4.19 7.20
CA ILE A 156 11.92 -4.68 8.21
C ILE A 156 12.65 -5.37 9.36
N GLU A 157 13.66 -6.21 9.09
CA GLU A 157 14.44 -6.93 10.12
C GLU A 157 15.19 -5.98 11.06
N ASP A 158 15.64 -4.83 10.56
CA ASP A 158 16.34 -3.83 11.37
C ASP A 158 15.36 -3.01 12.22
N ILE A 159 14.15 -2.77 11.71
CA ILE A 159 13.13 -1.96 12.38
C ILE A 159 12.40 -2.75 13.48
N LEU A 160 12.01 -3.99 13.20
CA LEU A 160 11.21 -4.81 14.13
C LEU A 160 11.77 -4.86 15.57
N PRO A 161 13.08 -5.09 15.80
CA PRO A 161 13.64 -5.13 17.17
C PRO A 161 13.62 -3.79 17.89
N THR A 162 13.49 -2.68 17.16
CA THR A 162 13.51 -1.32 17.71
C THR A 162 12.15 -0.85 18.20
N LEU A 163 11.07 -1.54 17.82
CA LEU A 163 9.71 -1.18 18.21
C LEU A 163 9.49 -1.43 19.69
N LYS A 164 9.36 -0.34 20.47
CA LYS A 164 9.05 -0.36 21.90
C LYS A 164 7.92 0.62 22.17
N ASP A 165 7.03 0.29 23.09
CA ASP A 165 5.92 1.16 23.52
C ASP A 165 5.16 1.80 22.35
N VAL A 166 4.73 0.97 21.40
CA VAL A 166 4.09 1.39 20.16
C VAL A 166 2.75 2.06 20.47
N LYS A 167 2.69 3.38 20.32
CA LYS A 167 1.50 4.22 20.56
C LYS A 167 1.35 5.23 19.44
N GLY A 168 0.11 5.69 19.23
CA GLY A 168 -0.20 6.70 18.24
C GLY A 168 -0.67 6.12 16.90
N GLU A 169 -0.53 6.88 15.83
CA GLU A 169 -1.01 6.56 14.49
C GLU A 169 0.17 6.31 13.56
N TYR A 170 0.05 5.29 12.73
CA TYR A 170 1.13 4.84 11.86
C TYR A 170 0.67 4.76 10.41
N ILE A 171 1.57 5.14 9.51
CA ILE A 171 1.45 4.95 8.08
C ILE A 171 2.66 4.15 7.62
N ILE A 172 2.41 3.05 6.94
CA ILE A 172 3.47 2.20 6.38
C ILE A 172 3.52 2.42 4.87
N LEU A 173 4.73 2.66 4.36
CA LEU A 173 4.99 2.88 2.94
C LEU A 173 6.18 2.02 2.50
N PHE A 174 6.08 1.44 1.31
CA PHE A 174 7.19 0.72 0.66
C PHE A 174 6.96 0.64 -0.84
N GLU A 175 8.02 0.44 -1.61
CA GLU A 175 7.91 0.17 -3.03
C GLU A 175 7.72 -1.33 -3.26
N MET A 176 6.66 -1.68 -3.97
CA MET A 176 6.49 -3.03 -4.47
C MET A 176 6.94 -3.09 -5.92
N HIS A 177 7.78 -4.07 -6.20
CA HIS A 177 8.23 -4.38 -7.55
C HIS A 177 7.74 -5.77 -7.91
N SER A 178 6.62 -5.84 -8.61
CA SER A 178 6.14 -7.12 -9.14
C SER A 178 7.18 -7.68 -10.09
N LYS A 179 7.54 -8.95 -9.89
CA LYS A 179 8.43 -9.63 -10.81
C LYS A 179 7.75 -9.73 -12.17
N THR A 180 8.45 -9.35 -13.23
CA THR A 180 7.97 -9.57 -14.59
C THR A 180 7.90 -11.08 -14.87
N GLU A 181 7.01 -11.50 -15.78
CA GLU A 181 6.94 -12.91 -16.20
C GLU A 181 8.32 -13.50 -16.53
N LYS A 182 9.18 -12.68 -17.17
CA LYS A 182 10.55 -13.05 -17.49
C LYS A 182 11.45 -13.23 -16.26
N GLN A 183 11.23 -12.46 -15.19
CA GLN A 183 11.97 -12.63 -13.93
C GLN A 183 11.51 -13.87 -13.18
N ILE A 184 10.19 -14.14 -13.18
CA ILE A 184 9.60 -15.36 -12.61
C ILE A 184 10.14 -16.59 -13.36
N GLU A 185 10.13 -16.54 -14.69
CA GLU A 185 10.69 -17.61 -15.54
C GLU A 185 12.16 -17.90 -15.19
N VAL A 186 12.99 -16.85 -15.10
CA VAL A 186 14.43 -17.00 -14.76
C VAL A 186 14.61 -17.58 -13.36
N GLU A 187 13.84 -17.15 -12.37
CA GLU A 187 13.92 -17.70 -11.02
C GLU A 187 13.49 -19.16 -10.96
N THR A 188 12.41 -19.51 -11.66
CA THR A 188 11.97 -20.91 -11.77
C THR A 188 13.04 -21.78 -12.42
N LEU A 189 13.65 -21.28 -13.49
CA LEU A 189 14.74 -21.98 -14.16
C LEU A 189 15.97 -22.13 -13.25
N ASN A 190 16.31 -21.13 -12.47
CA ASN A 190 17.46 -21.18 -11.55
C ASN A 190 17.27 -22.17 -10.38
N GLN A 191 16.03 -22.61 -10.11
CA GLN A 191 15.76 -23.71 -9.17
C GLN A 191 15.97 -25.10 -9.78
N MET A 192 16.04 -25.18 -11.10
CA MET A 192 16.31 -26.41 -11.84
C MET A 192 17.81 -26.70 -11.93
N THR A 193 18.16 -27.96 -12.11
CA THR A 193 19.54 -28.35 -12.45
C THR A 193 19.97 -27.77 -13.79
N LEU A 194 21.28 -27.66 -14.02
CA LEU A 194 21.80 -27.14 -15.29
C LEU A 194 21.34 -27.98 -16.48
N GLU A 195 21.23 -29.30 -16.30
CA GLU A 195 20.74 -30.25 -17.28
C GLU A 195 19.26 -30.03 -17.64
N GLU A 196 18.44 -29.75 -16.62
CA GLU A 196 17.03 -29.43 -16.84
C GLU A 196 16.86 -28.08 -17.54
N GLN A 197 17.63 -27.04 -17.14
CA GLN A 197 17.66 -25.76 -17.83
C GLN A 197 18.09 -25.92 -19.31
N TYR A 198 19.08 -26.78 -19.58
CA TYR A 198 19.51 -27.03 -20.93
C TYR A 198 18.42 -27.66 -21.79
N LYS A 199 17.75 -28.71 -21.29
CA LYS A 199 16.62 -29.36 -21.96
C LYS A 199 15.45 -28.40 -22.18
N TYR A 200 15.17 -27.53 -21.23
CA TYR A 200 14.11 -26.51 -21.34
C TYR A 200 14.35 -25.62 -22.57
N TYR A 201 15.56 -25.07 -22.73
CA TYR A 201 15.89 -24.21 -23.87
C TYR A 201 16.05 -24.98 -25.19
N GLU A 202 16.51 -26.19 -25.13
CA GLU A 202 16.61 -27.09 -26.30
C GLU A 202 15.21 -27.38 -26.86
N ASN A 203 14.25 -27.66 -26.01
CA ASN A 203 12.83 -27.87 -26.40
C ASN A 203 12.20 -26.61 -27.02
N GLN A 204 12.74 -25.42 -26.73
CA GLN A 204 12.34 -24.17 -27.38
C GLN A 204 13.04 -23.91 -28.71
N GLY A 205 13.86 -24.88 -29.20
CA GLY A 205 14.54 -24.77 -30.47
C GLY A 205 15.82 -23.93 -30.45
N MET A 206 16.36 -23.61 -29.27
CA MET A 206 17.61 -22.85 -29.17
C MET A 206 18.84 -23.74 -29.53
N ASN A 207 19.81 -23.15 -30.19
CA ASN A 207 21.07 -23.84 -30.45
C ASN A 207 21.95 -23.89 -29.20
N LYS A 208 22.86 -24.87 -29.12
CA LYS A 208 23.76 -25.15 -27.99
C LYS A 208 24.51 -23.91 -27.51
N LYS A 209 25.03 -23.08 -28.42
CA LYS A 209 25.83 -21.88 -28.09
C LYS A 209 25.00 -20.82 -27.36
N ASP A 210 23.74 -20.63 -27.79
CA ASP A 210 22.82 -19.65 -27.20
C ASP A 210 22.27 -20.17 -25.87
N ILE A 211 22.01 -21.46 -25.75
CA ILE A 211 21.62 -22.13 -24.49
C ILE A 211 22.67 -21.87 -23.41
N ILE A 212 23.93 -22.18 -23.67
CA ILE A 212 25.04 -22.01 -22.74
C ILE A 212 25.16 -20.53 -22.31
N LYS A 213 25.06 -19.60 -23.27
CA LYS A 213 25.11 -18.17 -23.01
C LYS A 213 23.94 -17.71 -22.10
N ARG A 214 22.75 -18.28 -22.34
CA ARG A 214 21.53 -17.94 -21.58
C ARG A 214 21.61 -18.47 -20.15
N ILE A 215 22.01 -19.73 -19.97
CA ILE A 215 22.19 -20.36 -18.66
C ILE A 215 23.25 -19.60 -17.84
N ALA A 216 24.41 -19.31 -18.44
CA ALA A 216 25.46 -18.53 -17.78
C ALA A 216 24.99 -17.17 -17.30
N LYS A 217 24.23 -16.45 -18.14
CA LYS A 217 23.66 -15.15 -17.79
C LYS A 217 22.64 -15.24 -16.65
N ASN A 218 21.72 -16.21 -16.70
CA ASN A 218 20.66 -16.36 -15.72
C ASN A 218 21.22 -16.76 -14.34
N ASN A 219 22.19 -17.67 -14.32
CA ASN A 219 22.84 -18.14 -13.08
C ASN A 219 23.98 -17.21 -12.60
N LYS A 220 24.28 -16.11 -13.33
CA LYS A 220 25.37 -15.16 -13.03
C LYS A 220 26.75 -15.81 -12.88
N VAL A 221 27.03 -16.84 -13.70
CA VAL A 221 28.31 -17.56 -13.72
C VAL A 221 29.02 -17.35 -15.04
N PRO A 222 30.37 -17.52 -15.09
CA PRO A 222 31.13 -17.45 -16.34
C PRO A 222 30.67 -18.48 -17.36
N LYS A 223 30.62 -18.08 -18.64
CA LYS A 223 30.18 -18.92 -19.73
C LYS A 223 31.01 -20.20 -19.85
N ASP A 224 32.32 -20.11 -19.57
CA ASP A 224 33.25 -21.23 -19.68
C ASP A 224 32.97 -22.31 -18.63
N GLU A 225 32.41 -21.95 -17.50
CA GLU A 225 32.01 -22.90 -16.46
C GLU A 225 30.81 -23.75 -16.92
N ILE A 226 29.84 -23.14 -17.55
CA ILE A 226 28.68 -23.84 -18.12
C ILE A 226 29.14 -24.70 -19.32
N TYR A 227 30.03 -24.17 -20.17
CA TYR A 227 30.52 -24.86 -21.33
C TYR A 227 31.22 -26.20 -20.98
N LYS A 228 32.05 -26.21 -19.91
CA LYS A 228 32.72 -27.41 -19.41
C LYS A 228 31.80 -28.54 -18.96
N LYS A 229 30.55 -28.21 -18.58
CA LYS A 229 29.56 -29.22 -18.12
C LYS A 229 28.80 -29.88 -19.26
N PHE A 230 28.82 -29.30 -20.45
CA PHE A 230 28.02 -29.77 -21.60
C PHE A 230 28.90 -30.17 -22.82
N ILE A 231 30.20 -30.25 -22.63
CA ILE A 231 31.15 -30.83 -23.57
C ILE A 231 31.75 -32.07 -22.97
#